data_87cbc2be13a3ed7761102f67345f8529
#
_entry.id   87cbc2be13a3ed7761102f67345f8529
#
_cell.length_a   1.000
_cell.length_b   1.000
_cell.length_c   1.000
_cell.angle_alpha   90.00
_cell.angle_beta   90.00
_cell.angle_gamma   90.00
#
_symmetry.space_group_name_H-M   'P 1'
#
loop_
_entity.id
_entity.type
_entity.pdbx_description
1 polymer ?
#
loop_
_entity_poly.entity_id
_entity_poly.type
_entity_poly.pdbx_seq_one_letter_code
_entity_poly.pdbx_strand_id
1 'polypeptide(L)'
;MNRKLVVIIGLIIGLLASSLLYGQGALEIRAASNTAIAGWQLMPAPGGRTVWVSPTTALTSTDIARAEPRTDAKGERTVGVVFTEPGARKMAQLSAAQANQHIALLLDGKVVWVPLVRSTIEKEAVLSGVTPEVVQRVLTSIKK
;
A
#
# COMPACT_ATOMS: atom_id res chain seq x y z
N MET A 1 -3.30 -43.89 7.27
CA MET A 1 -4.42 -42.98 7.18
C MET A 1 -4.27 -41.74 8.05
N ASN A 2 -3.99 -41.90 9.30
CA ASN A 2 -3.84 -40.77 10.24
C ASN A 2 -2.66 -39.85 9.92
N ARG A 3 -1.63 -40.39 9.27
CA ARG A 3 -0.44 -39.59 8.89
C ARG A 3 -0.76 -38.48 7.87
N LYS A 4 -1.63 -38.77 6.91
CA LYS A 4 -2.02 -37.77 5.90
C LYS A 4 -2.83 -36.64 6.52
N LEU A 5 -3.68 -36.97 7.49
CA LEU A 5 -4.48 -35.94 8.18
C LEU A 5 -3.60 -35.02 9.02
N VAL A 6 -2.60 -35.58 9.70
CA VAL A 6 -1.67 -34.78 10.52
C VAL A 6 -0.86 -33.81 9.65
N VAL A 7 -0.42 -34.26 8.47
CA VAL A 7 0.33 -33.40 7.54
C VAL A 7 -0.54 -32.25 7.04
N ILE A 8 -1.80 -32.51 6.72
CA ILE A 8 -2.73 -31.48 6.26
C ILE A 8 -2.96 -30.42 7.36
N ILE A 9 -3.16 -30.88 8.60
CA ILE A 9 -3.35 -29.96 9.74
C ILE A 9 -2.10 -29.11 9.96
N GLY A 10 -0.92 -29.70 9.87
CA GLY A 10 0.32 -28.98 9.99
C GLY A 10 0.49 -27.89 8.92
N LEU A 11 0.09 -28.20 7.70
CA LEU A 11 0.14 -27.25 6.60
C LEU A 11 -0.80 -26.06 6.83
N ILE A 12 -2.02 -26.32 7.29
CA ILE A 12 -3.01 -25.29 7.59
C ILE A 12 -2.51 -24.36 8.70
N ILE A 13 -1.92 -24.92 9.75
CA ILE A 13 -1.36 -24.14 10.85
C ILE A 13 -0.21 -23.25 10.34
N GLY A 14 0.63 -23.78 9.49
CA GLY A 14 1.71 -23.02 8.89
C GLY A 14 1.22 -21.85 8.07
N LEU A 15 0.17 -22.04 7.27
CA LEU A 15 -0.43 -20.96 6.48
C LEU A 15 -1.05 -19.87 7.36
N LEU A 16 -1.75 -20.26 8.43
CA LEU A 16 -2.33 -19.30 9.37
C LEU A 16 -1.26 -18.49 10.09
N ALA A 17 -0.18 -19.14 10.53
CA ALA A 17 0.93 -18.46 11.16
C ALA A 17 1.59 -17.46 10.22
N SER A 18 1.75 -17.81 8.95
CA SER A 18 2.28 -16.92 7.94
C SER A 18 1.38 -15.69 7.73
N SER A 19 0.07 -15.91 7.69
CA SER A 19 -0.90 -14.81 7.55
C SER A 19 -0.83 -13.83 8.71
N LEU A 20 -0.67 -14.33 9.92
CA LEU A 20 -0.55 -13.50 11.11
C LEU A 20 0.72 -12.67 11.12
N LEU A 21 1.83 -13.21 10.58
CA LEU A 21 3.10 -12.48 10.48
C LEU A 21 3.04 -11.33 9.47
N TYR A 22 2.25 -11.46 8.43
CA TYR A 22 2.14 -10.43 7.39
C TYR A 22 1.10 -9.36 7.68
N GLY A 23 0.22 -9.58 8.65
CA GLY A 23 -0.98 -8.76 8.85
C GLY A 23 -0.83 -7.55 9.75
N GLN A 24 0.32 -7.24 10.35
CA GLN A 24 0.40 -6.21 11.37
C GLN A 24 1.07 -4.93 10.88
N GLY A 25 0.25 -3.94 10.51
CA GLY A 25 0.69 -2.60 10.18
C GLY A 25 1.51 -2.52 8.89
N ALA A 26 1.40 -3.52 8.03
CA ALA A 26 2.15 -3.55 6.79
C ALA A 26 1.63 -2.52 5.80
N LEU A 27 2.47 -1.54 5.49
CA LEU A 27 2.20 -0.55 4.46
C LEU A 27 2.95 -0.95 3.20
N GLU A 28 2.24 -0.94 2.05
CA GLU A 28 2.83 -1.22 0.75
C GLU A 28 2.33 -0.20 -0.28
N ILE A 29 3.19 0.11 -1.23
CA ILE A 29 2.80 0.88 -2.42
C ILE A 29 3.07 0.00 -3.63
N ARG A 30 2.06 -0.14 -4.49
CA ARG A 30 2.12 -0.98 -5.69
C ARG A 30 1.55 -0.22 -6.89
N ALA A 31 1.96 -0.61 -8.08
CA ALA A 31 1.33 -0.12 -9.30
C ALA A 31 -0.13 -0.58 -9.36
N ALA A 32 -1.01 0.25 -9.87
CA ALA A 32 -2.43 -0.06 -9.99
C ALA A 32 -2.99 0.40 -11.34
N SER A 33 -4.10 -0.21 -11.75
CA SER A 33 -4.72 0.07 -13.04
C SER A 33 -6.24 -0.05 -12.93
N ASN A 34 -6.95 0.79 -13.66
CA ASN A 34 -8.40 0.66 -13.81
C ASN A 34 -8.79 -0.39 -14.82
N THR A 35 -7.86 -0.85 -15.64
CA THR A 35 -8.08 -1.87 -16.65
C THR A 35 -7.31 -3.13 -16.32
N ALA A 36 -7.82 -4.28 -16.78
CA ALA A 36 -7.20 -5.57 -16.51
C ALA A 36 -5.79 -5.65 -17.08
N ILE A 37 -4.87 -6.12 -16.26
CA ILE A 37 -3.49 -6.39 -16.66
C ILE A 37 -3.19 -7.84 -16.28
N ALA A 38 -2.63 -8.60 -17.21
CA ALA A 38 -2.31 -10.00 -17.00
C ALA A 38 -1.39 -10.16 -15.77
N GLY A 39 -1.75 -11.07 -14.87
CA GLY A 39 -0.99 -11.35 -13.66
C GLY A 39 -1.28 -10.42 -12.49
N TRP A 40 -2.06 -9.35 -12.70
CA TRP A 40 -2.44 -8.44 -11.62
C TRP A 40 -3.74 -8.91 -10.96
N GLN A 41 -3.93 -8.54 -9.71
CA GLN A 41 -5.07 -8.96 -8.90
C GLN A 41 -6.12 -7.86 -8.83
N LEU A 42 -7.38 -8.21 -9.07
CA LEU A 42 -8.51 -7.29 -8.88
C LEU A 42 -8.81 -7.18 -7.39
N MET A 43 -8.80 -5.98 -6.85
CA MET A 43 -9.01 -5.73 -5.43
C MET A 43 -10.06 -4.64 -5.22
N PRO A 44 -10.84 -4.75 -4.12
CA PRO A 44 -11.72 -3.64 -3.73
C PRO A 44 -10.90 -2.41 -3.37
N ALA A 45 -11.43 -1.25 -3.70
CA ALA A 45 -10.82 0.05 -3.41
C ALA A 45 -11.86 0.97 -2.77
N PRO A 46 -11.45 2.07 -2.14
CA PRO A 46 -12.38 3.00 -1.51
C PRO A 46 -13.43 3.54 -2.51
N GLY A 47 -14.61 3.80 -2.01
CA GLY A 47 -15.71 4.34 -2.82
C GLY A 47 -16.48 3.31 -3.63
N GLY A 48 -16.40 2.03 -3.26
CA GLY A 48 -17.10 0.96 -3.97
C GLY A 48 -16.46 0.61 -5.31
N ARG A 49 -15.25 1.07 -5.55
CA ARG A 49 -14.50 0.81 -6.77
C ARG A 49 -13.71 -0.49 -6.66
N THR A 50 -13.25 -0.98 -7.80
CA THR A 50 -12.27 -2.05 -7.88
C THR A 50 -11.08 -1.56 -8.70
N VAL A 51 -9.92 -2.13 -8.43
CA VAL A 51 -8.68 -1.75 -9.12
C VAL A 51 -7.81 -2.98 -9.28
N TRP A 52 -7.07 -3.04 -10.38
CA TRP A 52 -6.09 -4.08 -10.64
C TRP A 52 -4.77 -3.65 -9.99
N VAL A 53 -4.21 -4.51 -9.15
CA VAL A 53 -3.02 -4.22 -8.37
C VAL A 53 -1.90 -5.18 -8.74
N SER A 54 -0.72 -4.63 -8.99
CA SER A 54 0.47 -5.43 -9.31
C SER A 54 0.80 -6.39 -8.15
N PRO A 55 1.24 -7.61 -8.44
CA PRO A 55 1.70 -8.53 -7.40
C PRO A 55 3.04 -8.10 -6.80
N THR A 56 3.74 -7.17 -7.43
CA THR A 56 5.05 -6.69 -6.98
C THR A 56 4.90 -5.49 -6.07
N THR A 57 5.43 -5.59 -4.85
CA THR A 57 5.50 -4.46 -3.93
C THR A 57 6.65 -3.55 -4.36
N ALA A 58 6.32 -2.30 -4.67
CA ALA A 58 7.34 -1.32 -5.09
C ALA A 58 8.01 -0.66 -3.88
N LEU A 59 7.22 -0.27 -2.88
CA LEU A 59 7.72 0.33 -1.64
C LEU A 59 7.03 -0.29 -0.44
N THR A 60 7.73 -0.26 0.70
CA THR A 60 7.20 -0.67 2.00
C THR A 60 7.38 0.47 3.00
N SER A 61 6.93 0.25 4.24
CA SER A 61 7.11 1.24 5.31
C SER A 61 8.58 1.58 5.57
N THR A 62 9.49 0.66 5.28
CA THR A 62 10.95 0.91 5.47
C THR A 62 11.50 1.95 4.49
N ASP A 63 10.79 2.21 3.40
CA ASP A 63 11.16 3.23 2.42
C ASP A 63 10.67 4.63 2.80
N ILE A 64 9.96 4.75 3.91
CA ILE A 64 9.41 6.01 4.40
C ILE A 64 10.20 6.44 5.63
N ALA A 65 10.83 7.61 5.54
CA ALA A 65 11.61 8.17 6.63
C ALA A 65 10.72 8.69 7.75
N ARG A 66 9.64 9.39 7.38
CA ARG A 66 8.68 9.92 8.35
C ARG A 66 7.36 10.24 7.66
N ALA A 67 6.31 10.27 8.46
CA ALA A 67 5.00 10.72 8.05
C ALA A 67 4.48 11.68 9.12
N GLU A 68 3.77 12.72 8.69
CA GLU A 68 3.25 13.71 9.61
C GLU A 68 1.85 14.16 9.17
N PRO A 69 0.95 14.43 10.13
CA PRO A 69 -0.36 14.94 9.80
C PRO A 69 -0.22 16.37 9.28
N ARG A 70 -1.02 16.68 8.25
CA ARG A 70 -1.11 18.02 7.69
C ARG A 70 -2.57 18.38 7.49
N THR A 71 -2.83 19.65 7.22
CA THR A 71 -4.15 20.14 6.90
C THR A 71 -4.06 20.87 5.57
N ASP A 72 -4.96 20.55 4.65
CA ASP A 72 -4.98 21.20 3.35
C ASP A 72 -5.67 22.58 3.40
N ALA A 73 -5.75 23.25 2.24
CA ALA A 73 -6.37 24.57 2.15
C ALA A 73 -7.86 24.58 2.51
N LYS A 74 -8.51 23.42 2.46
CA LYS A 74 -9.94 23.27 2.80
C LYS A 74 -10.16 22.89 4.27
N GLY A 75 -9.09 22.73 5.04
CA GLY A 75 -9.16 22.30 6.41
C GLY A 75 -9.27 20.78 6.59
N GLU A 76 -9.14 20.00 5.53
CA GLU A 76 -9.19 18.55 5.61
C GLU A 76 -7.84 17.96 6.01
N ARG A 77 -7.88 16.86 6.74
CA ARG A 77 -6.66 16.17 7.16
C ARG A 77 -6.01 15.42 6.00
N THR A 78 -4.70 15.58 5.91
CA THR A 78 -3.86 14.88 4.95
C THR A 78 -2.65 14.30 5.68
N VAL A 79 -1.87 13.49 4.98
CA VAL A 79 -0.62 12.96 5.51
C VAL A 79 0.52 13.35 4.58
N GLY A 80 1.51 14.05 5.11
CA GLY A 80 2.77 14.28 4.41
C GLY A 80 3.70 13.12 4.67
N VAL A 81 4.25 12.53 3.62
CA VAL A 81 5.16 11.40 3.67
C VAL A 81 6.49 11.79 3.07
N VAL A 82 7.56 11.59 3.81
CA VAL A 82 8.93 11.83 3.33
C VAL A 82 9.62 10.48 3.17
N PHE A 83 10.14 10.22 1.99
CA PHE A 83 10.80 8.96 1.67
C PHE A 83 12.26 8.98 2.13
N THR A 84 12.80 7.80 2.43
CA THR A 84 14.25 7.62 2.57
C THR A 84 14.88 7.86 1.21
N GLU A 85 16.21 8.01 1.16
CA GLU A 85 16.89 8.17 -0.13
C GLU A 85 16.64 6.99 -1.08
N PRO A 86 16.77 5.72 -0.65
CA PRO A 86 16.38 4.60 -1.51
C PRO A 86 14.89 4.60 -1.87
N GLY A 87 14.03 4.97 -0.92
CA GLY A 87 12.59 5.06 -1.15
C GLY A 87 12.24 6.12 -2.19
N ALA A 88 12.91 7.27 -2.15
CA ALA A 88 12.71 8.33 -3.13
C ALA A 88 13.06 7.86 -4.55
N ARG A 89 14.14 7.11 -4.70
CA ARG A 89 14.51 6.53 -5.99
C ARG A 89 13.48 5.54 -6.50
N LYS A 90 13.00 4.66 -5.63
CA LYS A 90 11.94 3.69 -5.97
C LYS A 90 10.65 4.40 -6.36
N MET A 91 10.27 5.44 -5.63
CA MET A 91 9.06 6.20 -5.93
C MET A 91 9.17 6.97 -7.24
N ALA A 92 10.33 7.53 -7.52
CA ALA A 92 10.58 8.20 -8.80
C ALA A 92 10.43 7.22 -9.97
N GLN A 93 10.97 6.01 -9.84
CA GLN A 93 10.83 4.97 -10.87
C GLN A 93 9.39 4.52 -11.03
N LEU A 94 8.69 4.27 -9.92
CA LEU A 94 7.30 3.84 -9.95
C LEU A 94 6.41 4.91 -10.59
N SER A 95 6.52 6.15 -10.15
CA SER A 95 5.68 7.23 -10.64
C SER A 95 5.96 7.55 -12.11
N ALA A 96 7.22 7.42 -12.56
CA ALA A 96 7.54 7.58 -13.97
C ALA A 96 6.92 6.45 -14.82
N ALA A 97 6.98 5.21 -14.34
CA ALA A 97 6.39 4.07 -15.03
C ALA A 97 4.86 4.12 -15.05
N GLN A 98 4.24 4.74 -14.05
CA GLN A 98 2.80 4.86 -13.89
C GLN A 98 2.27 6.26 -14.25
N ALA A 99 2.99 7.02 -15.04
CA ALA A 99 2.56 8.35 -15.48
C ALA A 99 1.19 8.27 -16.16
N ASN A 100 0.24 9.09 -15.69
CA ASN A 100 -1.17 9.09 -16.11
C ASN A 100 -1.91 7.77 -15.79
N GLN A 101 -1.33 6.95 -14.92
CA GLN A 101 -1.92 5.73 -14.39
C GLN A 101 -2.05 5.86 -12.88
N HIS A 102 -2.36 4.78 -12.21
CA HIS A 102 -2.62 4.79 -10.77
C HIS A 102 -1.53 4.04 -10.00
N ILE A 103 -1.39 4.40 -8.74
CA ILE A 103 -0.70 3.59 -7.74
C ILE A 103 -1.68 3.27 -6.64
N ALA A 104 -1.42 2.22 -5.88
CA ALA A 104 -2.26 1.83 -4.75
C ALA A 104 -1.44 1.82 -3.47
N LEU A 105 -1.99 2.43 -2.44
CA LEU A 105 -1.47 2.31 -1.08
C LEU A 105 -2.29 1.23 -0.38
N LEU A 106 -1.60 0.23 0.16
CA LEU A 106 -2.23 -0.88 0.88
C LEU A 106 -1.81 -0.82 2.35
N LEU A 107 -2.77 -1.09 3.22
CA LEU A 107 -2.54 -1.30 4.65
C LEU A 107 -3.08 -2.66 5.01
N ASP A 108 -2.23 -3.54 5.54
CA ASP A 108 -2.59 -4.91 5.90
C ASP A 108 -3.27 -5.67 4.76
N GLY A 109 -2.76 -5.47 3.53
CA GLY A 109 -3.27 -6.14 2.35
C GLY A 109 -4.54 -5.54 1.76
N LYS A 110 -5.03 -4.42 2.30
CA LYS A 110 -6.22 -3.75 1.81
C LYS A 110 -5.88 -2.44 1.14
N VAL A 111 -6.45 -2.19 -0.02
CA VAL A 111 -6.27 -0.93 -0.74
C VAL A 111 -7.03 0.18 0.00
N VAL A 112 -6.32 1.21 0.41
CA VAL A 112 -6.90 2.35 1.14
C VAL A 112 -6.81 3.66 0.38
N TRP A 113 -6.03 3.72 -0.69
CA TRP A 113 -5.86 4.94 -1.48
C TRP A 113 -5.35 4.60 -2.87
N VAL A 114 -5.94 5.20 -3.91
CA VAL A 114 -5.59 4.93 -5.30
C VAL A 114 -5.51 6.25 -6.07
N PRO A 115 -4.42 7.01 -5.91
CA PRO A 115 -4.26 8.27 -6.61
C PRO A 115 -3.87 8.07 -8.07
N LEU A 116 -4.26 9.04 -8.88
CA LEU A 116 -3.76 9.17 -10.24
C LEU A 116 -2.38 9.85 -10.20
N VAL A 117 -1.41 9.25 -10.87
CA VAL A 117 -0.05 9.80 -10.94
C VAL A 117 0.00 10.82 -12.07
N ARG A 118 0.18 12.09 -11.74
CA ARG A 118 0.23 13.18 -12.72
C ARG A 118 1.65 13.62 -13.05
N SER A 119 2.57 13.41 -12.12
CA SER A 119 3.97 13.80 -12.28
C SER A 119 4.86 12.86 -11.47
N THR A 120 6.14 12.90 -11.75
CA THR A 120 7.12 12.11 -10.99
C THR A 120 7.12 12.54 -9.53
N ILE A 121 7.04 11.55 -8.63
CA ILE A 121 7.09 11.74 -7.19
C ILE A 121 8.49 11.38 -6.73
N GLU A 122 9.14 12.30 -6.03
CA GLU A 122 10.54 12.09 -5.64
C GLU A 122 10.71 11.99 -4.13
N LYS A 123 10.95 13.10 -3.45
CA LYS A 123 11.31 13.10 -2.04
C LYS A 123 10.15 12.96 -1.08
N GLU A 124 9.00 13.52 -1.45
CA GLU A 124 7.84 13.53 -0.57
C GLU A 124 6.54 13.49 -1.36
N ALA A 125 5.50 13.04 -0.68
CA ALA A 125 4.15 12.97 -1.23
C ALA A 125 3.14 13.40 -0.16
N VAL A 126 1.98 13.84 -0.60
CA VAL A 126 0.87 14.18 0.29
C VAL A 126 -0.31 13.27 -0.05
N LEU A 127 -0.76 12.52 0.95
CA LEU A 127 -1.93 11.68 0.83
C LEU A 127 -3.17 12.51 1.16
N SER A 128 -3.92 12.87 0.14
CA SER A 128 -5.16 13.64 0.28
C SER A 128 -6.36 12.79 -0.09
N GLY A 129 -7.54 13.18 0.37
CA GLY A 129 -8.76 12.43 0.08
C GLY A 129 -8.88 11.11 0.83
N VAL A 130 -8.10 10.92 1.88
CA VAL A 130 -8.15 9.73 2.75
C VAL A 130 -8.98 10.03 3.99
N THR A 131 -9.61 8.98 4.54
CA THR A 131 -10.40 9.14 5.76
C THR A 131 -9.50 9.39 6.97
N PRO A 132 -10.01 10.02 8.05
CA PRO A 132 -9.23 10.21 9.28
C PRO A 132 -8.68 8.90 9.85
N GLU A 133 -9.44 7.80 9.73
CA GLU A 133 -9.00 6.48 10.15
C GLU A 133 -7.77 6.03 9.37
N VAL A 134 -7.76 6.20 8.05
CA VAL A 134 -6.62 5.85 7.21
C VAL A 134 -5.42 6.72 7.56
N VAL A 135 -5.62 8.02 7.79
CA VAL A 135 -4.54 8.93 8.25
C VAL A 135 -3.86 8.35 9.49
N GLN A 136 -4.67 7.98 10.49
CA GLN A 136 -4.14 7.45 11.74
C GLN A 136 -3.39 6.14 11.54
N ARG A 137 -3.91 5.25 10.71
CA ARG A 137 -3.28 3.96 10.43
C ARG A 137 -1.96 4.12 9.69
N VAL A 138 -1.88 5.05 8.75
CA VAL A 138 -0.63 5.35 8.04
C VAL A 138 0.42 5.88 9.03
N LEU A 139 0.04 6.82 9.87
CA LEU A 139 0.96 7.38 10.88
C LEU A 139 1.47 6.29 11.83
N THR A 140 0.59 5.39 12.25
CA THR A 140 0.95 4.28 13.15
C THR A 140 1.90 3.29 12.48
N SER A 141 1.68 2.99 11.19
CA SER A 141 2.49 2.01 10.46
C SER A 141 3.93 2.47 10.23
N ILE A 142 4.17 3.77 10.26
CA ILE A 142 5.49 4.36 10.02
C ILE A 142 6.21 4.69 11.31
N LYS A 143 5.48 4.90 12.37
CA LYS A 143 6.04 5.20 13.69
C LYS A 143 6.87 4.02 14.19
N LYS A 144 8.13 4.27 14.45
CA LYS A 144 9.08 3.24 14.92
C LYS A 144 9.36 3.37 16.40
#